data_a96bf8de362ccea849c229894c2169c3
#
_entry.id   a96bf8de362ccea849c229894c2169c3
#
_cell.length_a   1.000
_cell.length_b   1.000
_cell.length_c   1.000
_cell.angle_alpha   90.00
_cell.angle_beta   90.00
_cell.angle_gamma   90.00
#
_symmetry.space_group_name_H-M   'P 1'
#
loop_
_entity.id
_entity.type
_entity.pdbx_description
1 polymer ?
#
loop_
_entity_poly.entity_id
_entity_poly.type
_entity_poly.pdbx_seq_one_letter_code
_entity_poly.pdbx_strand_id
1 'polypeptide(L)'
;MAADNEPVDLRVRTALLVHGAGGGGWEWAAWRRVFVAYGIEVATPDLLPSRDGLASTTFANYVAQVRVRIESMPRPRALVGASVGGLLAMACADLADALVLVNPLPPSPWAAQLPGREWPDVVPWRRDARLASTRRSMPGADDATALFAFRHWRDESGAVLREAQAGIAIARPACSVLCIASARDADVPPQLTADLAAEWRARLLRVPSSSHVGPLLGRDAAAVAAQVARWLSPR
;
A
#
# COMPACT_ATOMS: atom_id res chain seq x y z
N MET A 1 -13.40 -22.23 -16.80
CA MET A 1 -12.45 -22.95 -15.94
C MET A 1 -11.74 -21.89 -15.13
N ALA A 2 -12.08 -21.74 -13.86
CA ALA A 2 -11.38 -20.87 -12.93
C ALA A 2 -9.96 -21.43 -12.77
N ALA A 3 -8.94 -20.65 -13.09
CA ALA A 3 -7.56 -20.98 -12.77
C ALA A 3 -7.43 -20.90 -11.25
N ASP A 4 -7.34 -22.06 -10.61
CA ASP A 4 -6.99 -22.18 -9.20
C ASP A 4 -5.65 -21.50 -8.99
N ASN A 5 -5.70 -20.34 -8.35
CA ASN A 5 -4.51 -19.66 -7.85
C ASN A 5 -4.10 -20.44 -6.60
N GLU A 6 -3.16 -21.37 -6.77
CA GLU A 6 -2.71 -22.21 -5.68
C GLU A 6 -2.25 -21.36 -4.48
N PRO A 7 -2.55 -21.76 -3.25
CA PRO A 7 -2.06 -21.06 -2.07
C PRO A 7 -0.54 -21.04 -2.10
N VAL A 8 0.05 -19.91 -1.65
CA VAL A 8 1.50 -19.77 -1.49
C VAL A 8 1.99 -20.94 -0.65
N ASP A 9 2.74 -21.87 -1.24
CA ASP A 9 3.32 -23.02 -0.52
C ASP A 9 4.47 -22.57 0.41
N LEU A 10 4.78 -21.29 0.44
CA LEU A 10 5.81 -20.64 1.23
C LEU A 10 5.20 -19.98 2.45
N ARG A 11 5.44 -20.56 3.61
CA ARG A 11 5.10 -19.95 4.89
C ARG A 11 5.96 -18.70 5.12
N VAL A 12 5.42 -17.55 4.78
CA VAL A 12 6.07 -16.25 5.00
C VAL A 12 6.32 -16.02 6.48
N ARG A 13 7.54 -15.60 6.84
CA ARG A 13 7.96 -15.36 8.22
C ARG A 13 8.19 -13.88 8.52
N THR A 14 8.49 -13.10 7.49
CA THR A 14 8.76 -11.67 7.64
C THR A 14 7.97 -10.87 6.60
N ALA A 15 7.54 -9.67 6.94
CA ALA A 15 6.82 -8.78 6.04
C ALA A 15 7.29 -7.34 6.18
N LEU A 16 7.58 -6.70 5.04
CA LEU A 16 7.79 -5.25 4.94
C LEU A 16 6.50 -4.58 4.51
N LEU A 17 5.99 -3.64 5.30
CA LEU A 17 4.77 -2.91 5.02
C LEU A 17 5.11 -1.45 4.66
N VAL A 18 4.78 -1.05 3.45
CA VAL A 18 5.11 0.27 2.87
C VAL A 18 3.85 1.12 2.82
N HIS A 19 3.88 2.26 3.52
CA HIS A 19 2.74 3.17 3.66
C HIS A 19 2.43 3.95 2.37
N GLY A 20 1.25 4.57 2.34
CA GLY A 20 0.80 5.45 1.28
C GLY A 20 1.42 6.85 1.36
N ALA A 21 1.12 7.69 0.35
CA ALA A 21 1.57 9.08 0.30
C ALA A 21 1.04 9.87 1.50
N GLY A 22 1.90 10.69 2.11
CA GLY A 22 1.58 11.49 3.30
C GLY A 22 1.35 10.70 4.58
N GLY A 23 1.44 9.37 4.51
CA GLY A 23 1.30 8.47 5.63
C GLY A 23 2.60 8.18 6.38
N GLY A 24 2.65 7.04 7.05
CA GLY A 24 3.83 6.55 7.77
C GLY A 24 3.63 5.12 8.26
N GLY A 25 4.66 4.55 8.85
CA GLY A 25 4.60 3.20 9.43
C GLY A 25 3.47 3.02 10.46
N TRP A 26 2.98 4.09 11.04
CA TRP A 26 1.86 4.12 11.98
C TRP A 26 0.53 3.61 11.37
N GLU A 27 0.32 3.77 10.06
CA GLU A 27 -0.90 3.30 9.38
C GLU A 27 -1.08 1.78 9.50
N TRP A 28 -0.01 1.05 9.68
CA TRP A 28 0.04 -0.40 9.76
C TRP A 28 -0.16 -0.96 11.17
N ALA A 29 -0.50 -0.12 12.17
CA ALA A 29 -0.57 -0.55 13.58
C ALA A 29 -1.54 -1.72 13.82
N ALA A 30 -2.70 -1.76 13.16
CA ALA A 30 -3.65 -2.87 13.24
C ALA A 30 -3.09 -4.13 12.57
N TRP A 31 -2.51 -4.00 11.38
CA TRP A 31 -1.91 -5.10 10.62
C TRP A 31 -0.74 -5.72 11.35
N ARG A 32 0.16 -4.90 11.91
CA ARG A 32 1.31 -5.37 12.68
C ARG A 32 0.88 -6.28 13.83
N ARG A 33 -0.13 -5.88 14.60
CA ARG A 33 -0.66 -6.70 15.71
C ARG A 33 -1.18 -8.05 15.22
N VAL A 34 -1.91 -8.05 14.13
CA VAL A 34 -2.46 -9.28 13.55
C VAL A 34 -1.34 -10.17 13.00
N PHE A 35 -0.42 -9.63 12.21
CA PHE A 35 0.66 -10.40 11.61
C PHE A 35 1.55 -11.05 12.66
N VAL A 36 1.90 -10.32 13.73
CA VAL A 36 2.65 -10.87 14.87
C VAL A 36 1.90 -12.02 15.54
N ALA A 37 0.57 -11.93 15.69
CA ALA A 37 -0.25 -13.04 16.22
C ALA A 37 -0.27 -14.28 15.29
N TYR A 38 0.01 -14.10 13.99
CA TYR A 38 0.20 -15.20 13.03
C TYR A 38 1.66 -15.67 12.91
N GLY A 39 2.57 -15.14 13.75
CA GLY A 39 3.99 -15.49 13.74
C GLY A 39 4.79 -14.86 12.60
N ILE A 40 4.26 -13.80 11.99
CA ILE A 40 4.94 -13.02 10.94
C ILE A 40 5.61 -11.80 11.59
N GLU A 41 6.92 -11.71 11.51
CA GLU A 41 7.68 -10.53 11.93
C GLU A 41 7.45 -9.38 10.95
N VAL A 42 7.25 -8.15 11.46
CA VAL A 42 6.82 -7.01 10.63
C VAL A 42 7.76 -5.83 10.79
N ALA A 43 8.18 -5.26 9.66
CA ALA A 43 8.82 -3.95 9.57
C ALA A 43 7.88 -2.95 8.89
N THR A 44 7.74 -1.75 9.48
CA THR A 44 6.89 -0.66 8.98
C THR A 44 7.68 0.65 8.96
N PRO A 45 8.72 0.78 8.11
CA PRO A 45 9.53 1.99 8.08
C PRO A 45 8.73 3.19 7.54
N ASP A 46 9.12 4.38 7.96
CA ASP A 46 8.74 5.62 7.27
C ASP A 46 9.61 5.79 6.03
N LEU A 47 9.00 6.19 4.91
CA LEU A 47 9.72 6.69 3.76
C LEU A 47 10.23 8.10 4.08
N LEU A 48 11.50 8.35 3.84
CA LEU A 48 12.15 9.61 4.19
C LEU A 48 12.43 10.44 2.93
N PRO A 49 12.35 11.77 3.02
CA PRO A 49 12.77 12.63 1.94
C PRO A 49 14.22 12.39 1.55
N SER A 50 14.59 12.74 0.32
CA SER A 50 15.98 12.84 -0.10
C SER A 50 16.72 13.89 0.76
N ARG A 51 18.05 13.91 0.69
CA ARG A 51 18.86 14.91 1.42
C ARG A 51 18.50 16.35 1.04
N ASP A 52 18.03 16.56 -0.19
CA ASP A 52 17.64 17.87 -0.73
C ASP A 52 16.18 18.21 -0.44
N GLY A 53 15.48 17.43 0.39
CA GLY A 53 14.12 17.65 0.85
C GLY A 53 13.04 17.03 -0.04
N LEU A 54 11.77 17.22 0.38
CA LEU A 54 10.60 16.62 -0.28
C LEU A 54 10.43 17.05 -1.74
N ALA A 55 10.68 18.33 -2.06
CA ALA A 55 10.53 18.86 -3.42
C ALA A 55 11.44 18.15 -4.43
N SER A 56 12.60 17.66 -3.97
CA SER A 56 13.61 16.96 -4.76
C SER A 56 13.50 15.42 -4.64
N THR A 57 12.56 14.91 -3.85
CA THR A 57 12.37 13.48 -3.65
C THR A 57 11.63 12.88 -4.84
N THR A 58 12.18 11.85 -5.45
CA THR A 58 11.62 11.14 -6.61
C THR A 58 11.09 9.75 -6.22
N PHE A 59 10.34 9.12 -7.12
CA PHE A 59 9.90 7.73 -6.97
C PHE A 59 11.10 6.79 -6.80
N ALA A 60 12.18 7.01 -7.55
CA ALA A 60 13.40 6.21 -7.45
C ALA A 60 14.08 6.31 -6.07
N ASN A 61 14.02 7.47 -5.40
CA ASN A 61 14.53 7.61 -4.04
C ASN A 61 13.78 6.73 -3.04
N TYR A 62 12.46 6.62 -3.17
CA TYR A 62 11.65 5.74 -2.33
C TYR A 62 11.85 4.26 -2.68
N VAL A 63 11.95 3.91 -3.97
CA VAL A 63 12.30 2.54 -4.39
C VAL A 63 13.61 2.09 -3.75
N ALA A 64 14.65 2.94 -3.76
CA ALA A 64 15.93 2.60 -3.15
C ALA A 64 15.81 2.28 -1.65
N GLN A 65 14.99 3.05 -0.90
CA GLN A 65 14.75 2.80 0.52
C GLN A 65 14.01 1.46 0.75
N VAL A 66 12.98 1.18 -0.06
CA VAL A 66 12.25 -0.09 0.02
C VAL A 66 13.17 -1.27 -0.29
N ARG A 67 13.99 -1.18 -1.34
CA ARG A 67 14.95 -2.23 -1.72
C ARG A 67 15.93 -2.53 -0.60
N VAL A 68 16.61 -1.52 -0.06
CA VAL A 68 17.55 -1.68 1.07
C VAL A 68 16.87 -2.36 2.26
N ARG A 69 15.63 -1.96 2.56
CA ARG A 69 14.92 -2.52 3.71
C ARG A 69 14.48 -3.95 3.50
N ILE A 70 13.92 -4.28 2.35
CA ILE A 70 13.48 -5.66 2.06
C ILE A 70 14.66 -6.61 1.94
N GLU A 71 15.76 -6.19 1.34
CA GLU A 71 16.99 -7.00 1.21
C GLU A 71 17.57 -7.40 2.57
N SER A 72 17.45 -6.55 3.59
CA SER A 72 17.92 -6.85 4.96
C SER A 72 17.05 -7.86 5.71
N MET A 73 15.89 -8.26 5.19
CA MET A 73 14.95 -9.14 5.87
C MET A 73 15.14 -10.60 5.45
N PRO A 74 14.99 -11.57 6.39
CA PRO A 74 15.07 -12.99 6.06
C PRO A 74 13.98 -13.44 5.09
N ARG A 75 14.28 -14.42 4.23
CA ARG A 75 13.32 -15.14 3.40
C ARG A 75 12.74 -16.35 4.16
N PRO A 76 11.52 -16.83 3.82
CA PRO A 76 10.57 -16.25 2.87
C PRO A 76 9.91 -14.99 3.44
N ARG A 77 9.87 -13.94 2.62
CA ARG A 77 9.41 -12.60 3.03
C ARG A 77 8.34 -12.03 2.10
N ALA A 78 7.37 -11.33 2.69
CA ALA A 78 6.36 -10.62 1.94
C ALA A 78 6.68 -9.12 1.82
N LEU A 79 6.24 -8.52 0.71
CA LEU A 79 6.17 -7.08 0.54
C LEU A 79 4.71 -6.66 0.46
N VAL A 80 4.29 -5.76 1.33
CA VAL A 80 2.92 -5.26 1.42
C VAL A 80 2.95 -3.76 1.20
N GLY A 81 2.16 -3.25 0.27
CA GLY A 81 2.14 -1.81 0.01
C GLY A 81 0.73 -1.27 -0.17
N ALA A 82 0.49 -0.03 0.31
CA ALA A 82 -0.77 0.66 0.15
C ALA A 82 -0.61 1.91 -0.73
N SER A 83 -1.55 2.15 -1.65
CA SER A 83 -1.54 3.36 -2.49
C SER A 83 -0.22 3.50 -3.27
N VAL A 84 0.52 4.62 -3.13
CA VAL A 84 1.87 4.78 -3.69
C VAL A 84 2.83 3.72 -3.16
N GLY A 85 2.70 3.31 -1.89
CA GLY A 85 3.45 2.20 -1.32
C GLY A 85 3.20 0.87 -2.03
N GLY A 86 2.00 0.69 -2.59
CA GLY A 86 1.67 -0.44 -3.46
C GLY A 86 2.45 -0.41 -4.77
N LEU A 87 2.56 0.76 -5.41
CA LEU A 87 3.35 0.93 -6.62
C LEU A 87 4.86 0.73 -6.36
N LEU A 88 5.36 1.22 -5.21
CA LEU A 88 6.73 0.97 -4.75
C LEU A 88 6.98 -0.53 -4.49
N ALA A 89 6.01 -1.21 -3.88
CA ALA A 89 6.08 -2.65 -3.63
C ALA A 89 6.14 -3.44 -4.95
N MET A 90 5.37 -3.05 -5.95
CA MET A 90 5.44 -3.65 -7.29
C MET A 90 6.82 -3.46 -7.92
N ALA A 91 7.42 -2.27 -7.80
CA ALA A 91 8.76 -1.97 -8.33
C ALA A 91 9.90 -2.74 -7.65
N CYS A 92 9.63 -3.35 -6.48
CA CYS A 92 10.58 -4.14 -5.70
C CYS A 92 10.16 -5.61 -5.58
N ALA A 93 9.20 -6.07 -6.38
CA ALA A 93 8.60 -7.40 -6.25
C ALA A 93 9.60 -8.55 -6.53
N ASP A 94 10.68 -8.29 -7.26
CA ASP A 94 11.80 -9.21 -7.50
C ASP A 94 12.50 -9.64 -6.21
N LEU A 95 12.36 -8.87 -5.14
CA LEU A 95 12.96 -9.14 -3.83
C LEU A 95 12.02 -9.85 -2.86
N ALA A 96 10.76 -10.07 -3.23
CA ALA A 96 9.74 -10.67 -2.38
C ALA A 96 9.35 -12.07 -2.83
N ASP A 97 8.92 -12.91 -1.88
CA ASP A 97 8.37 -14.25 -2.14
C ASP A 97 6.83 -14.19 -2.26
N ALA A 98 6.22 -13.13 -1.75
CA ALA A 98 4.81 -12.81 -1.91
C ALA A 98 4.59 -11.29 -1.91
N LEU A 99 3.59 -10.81 -2.67
CA LEU A 99 3.25 -9.41 -2.82
C LEU A 99 1.79 -9.16 -2.44
N VAL A 100 1.54 -8.16 -1.60
CA VAL A 100 0.20 -7.72 -1.21
C VAL A 100 0.02 -6.24 -1.55
N LEU A 101 -1.01 -5.94 -2.31
CA LEU A 101 -1.29 -4.61 -2.85
C LEU A 101 -2.62 -4.11 -2.32
N VAL A 102 -2.61 -3.08 -1.48
CA VAL A 102 -3.81 -2.51 -0.85
C VAL A 102 -4.17 -1.20 -1.56
N ASN A 103 -5.27 -1.21 -2.33
CA ASN A 103 -5.70 -0.05 -3.10
C ASN A 103 -4.51 0.64 -3.81
N PRO A 104 -3.67 -0.10 -4.55
CA PRO A 104 -2.40 0.42 -5.05
C PRO A 104 -2.62 1.49 -6.11
N LEU A 105 -1.78 2.52 -6.15
CA LEU A 105 -1.64 3.28 -7.39
C LEU A 105 -1.21 2.32 -8.50
N PRO A 106 -1.94 2.29 -9.63
CA PRO A 106 -1.68 1.32 -10.66
C PRO A 106 -0.43 1.68 -11.49
N PRO A 107 0.29 0.67 -12.02
CA PRO A 107 1.36 0.89 -12.98
C PRO A 107 0.78 1.28 -14.35
N SER A 108 1.65 1.62 -15.30
CA SER A 108 1.27 1.73 -16.71
C SER A 108 0.78 0.37 -17.25
N PRO A 109 -0.27 0.33 -18.13
CA PRO A 109 -0.98 1.47 -18.70
C PRO A 109 -2.16 1.98 -17.86
N TRP A 110 -2.54 1.33 -16.76
CA TRP A 110 -3.73 1.69 -15.95
C TRP A 110 -3.62 3.06 -15.29
N ALA A 111 -2.42 3.56 -15.02
CA ALA A 111 -2.20 4.89 -14.45
C ALA A 111 -2.89 6.01 -15.25
N ALA A 112 -3.00 5.87 -16.56
CA ALA A 112 -3.68 6.83 -17.44
C ALA A 112 -5.21 6.94 -17.17
N GLN A 113 -5.78 6.01 -16.43
CA GLN A 113 -7.22 5.99 -16.07
C GLN A 113 -7.45 6.58 -14.66
N LEU A 114 -6.41 6.98 -13.95
CA LEU A 114 -6.55 7.68 -12.67
C LEU A 114 -7.17 9.07 -12.91
N PRO A 115 -7.95 9.59 -11.95
CA PRO A 115 -8.38 10.98 -11.98
C PRO A 115 -7.17 11.91 -12.07
N GLY A 116 -7.14 12.78 -13.10
CA GLY A 116 -6.07 13.76 -13.26
C GLY A 116 -6.03 14.72 -12.09
N ARG A 117 -4.86 14.91 -11.51
CA ARG A 117 -4.61 15.86 -10.41
C ARG A 117 -3.34 16.65 -10.69
N GLU A 118 -3.35 17.91 -10.31
CA GLU A 118 -2.15 18.74 -10.26
C GLU A 118 -1.50 18.60 -8.89
N TRP A 119 -0.19 18.38 -8.91
CA TRP A 119 0.58 18.20 -7.68
C TRP A 119 1.64 19.29 -7.57
N PRO A 120 1.59 20.15 -6.52
CA PRO A 120 2.67 21.09 -6.21
C PRO A 120 3.95 20.32 -5.85
N ASP A 121 5.11 20.97 -5.84
CA ASP A 121 6.38 20.32 -5.53
C ASP A 121 6.40 19.66 -4.15
N VAL A 122 5.72 20.27 -3.18
CA VAL A 122 5.43 19.69 -1.88
C VAL A 122 3.92 19.73 -1.64
N VAL A 123 3.31 18.57 -1.50
CA VAL A 123 1.88 18.46 -1.16
C VAL A 123 1.72 18.66 0.35
N PRO A 124 1.03 19.73 0.80
CA PRO A 124 1.06 20.17 2.19
C PRO A 124 0.01 19.45 3.06
N TRP A 125 -0.04 18.12 3.01
CA TRP A 125 -1.07 17.37 3.74
C TRP A 125 -0.96 17.46 5.26
N ARG A 126 0.24 17.66 5.81
CA ARG A 126 0.42 17.96 7.24
C ARG A 126 0.16 19.42 7.52
N ARG A 127 0.81 20.31 6.78
CA ARG A 127 0.78 21.75 7.04
C ARG A 127 -0.65 22.30 6.92
N ASP A 128 -1.42 21.82 5.95
CA ASP A 128 -2.77 22.29 5.68
C ASP A 128 -3.83 21.29 6.19
N ALA A 129 -3.43 20.34 7.03
CA ALA A 129 -4.32 19.34 7.60
C ALA A 129 -5.49 19.99 8.37
N ARG A 130 -6.66 19.40 8.18
CA ARG A 130 -7.86 19.73 8.98
C ARG A 130 -8.52 18.43 9.44
N LEU A 131 -8.89 18.36 10.73
CA LEU A 131 -9.54 17.16 11.26
C LEU A 131 -10.81 16.79 10.47
N ALA A 132 -11.58 17.78 10.02
CA ALA A 132 -12.73 17.54 9.17
C ALA A 132 -12.40 16.89 7.82
N SER A 133 -11.26 17.25 7.20
CA SER A 133 -10.78 16.62 5.97
C SER A 133 -10.34 15.19 6.21
N THR A 134 -9.59 14.96 7.30
CA THR A 134 -9.18 13.62 7.72
C THR A 134 -10.38 12.70 7.95
N ARG A 135 -11.41 13.18 8.67
CA ARG A 135 -12.63 12.39 8.87
C ARG A 135 -13.33 12.03 7.56
N ARG A 136 -13.36 12.94 6.58
CA ARG A 136 -13.95 12.66 5.27
C ARG A 136 -13.17 11.61 4.47
N SER A 137 -11.85 11.60 4.57
CA SER A 137 -11.01 10.59 3.89
C SER A 137 -11.10 9.20 4.53
N MET A 138 -11.57 9.12 5.78
CA MET A 138 -11.63 7.87 6.56
C MET A 138 -13.02 7.64 7.16
N PRO A 139 -14.08 7.54 6.35
CA PRO A 139 -15.47 7.49 6.85
C PRO A 139 -15.78 6.24 7.69
N GLY A 140 -14.92 5.21 7.65
CA GLY A 140 -15.06 3.98 8.43
C GLY A 140 -14.22 3.94 9.71
N ALA A 141 -13.45 4.99 10.02
CA ALA A 141 -12.66 5.09 11.24
C ALA A 141 -13.47 5.71 12.39
N ASP A 142 -13.11 5.36 13.63
CA ASP A 142 -13.63 6.08 14.80
C ASP A 142 -12.92 7.43 15.00
N ASP A 143 -13.46 8.24 15.90
CA ASP A 143 -12.93 9.59 16.18
C ASP A 143 -11.52 9.57 16.74
N ALA A 144 -11.15 8.57 17.53
CA ALA A 144 -9.81 8.43 18.10
C ALA A 144 -8.79 8.15 16.99
N THR A 145 -9.11 7.24 16.09
CA THR A 145 -8.29 6.92 14.91
C THR A 145 -8.16 8.11 13.96
N ALA A 146 -9.27 8.84 13.71
CA ALA A 146 -9.25 10.03 12.87
C ALA A 146 -8.39 11.16 13.49
N LEU A 147 -8.49 11.36 14.81
CA LEU A 147 -7.68 12.34 15.52
C LEU A 147 -6.20 11.96 15.54
N PHE A 148 -5.92 10.66 15.72
CA PHE A 148 -4.55 10.13 15.64
C PHE A 148 -3.95 10.36 14.26
N ALA A 149 -4.64 9.96 13.19
CA ALA A 149 -4.22 10.15 11.81
C ALA A 149 -3.98 11.64 11.49
N PHE A 150 -4.92 12.51 11.86
CA PHE A 150 -4.79 13.96 11.71
C PHE A 150 -3.47 14.52 12.27
N ARG A 151 -3.01 14.00 13.40
CA ARG A 151 -1.76 14.44 14.04
C ARG A 151 -0.51 13.85 13.41
N HIS A 152 -0.65 12.77 12.62
CA HIS A 152 0.47 12.00 12.08
C HIS A 152 0.63 12.12 10.56
N TRP A 153 -0.33 12.75 9.84
CA TRP A 153 -0.14 13.04 8.43
C TRP A 153 1.16 13.79 8.19
N ARG A 154 1.76 13.54 7.07
CA ARG A 154 3.02 14.16 6.64
C ARG A 154 2.80 14.87 5.31
N ASP A 155 3.62 15.88 5.04
CA ASP A 155 3.72 16.43 3.69
C ASP A 155 4.35 15.38 2.77
N GLU A 156 4.04 15.46 1.46
CA GLU A 156 4.50 14.48 0.49
C GLU A 156 5.18 15.14 -0.69
N SER A 157 6.05 14.40 -1.38
CA SER A 157 6.66 14.83 -2.64
C SER A 157 5.65 14.84 -3.77
N GLY A 158 5.49 16.01 -4.39
CA GLY A 158 4.69 16.13 -5.61
C GLY A 158 5.34 15.44 -6.81
N ALA A 159 6.68 15.38 -6.86
CA ALA A 159 7.39 14.65 -7.92
C ALA A 159 7.03 13.16 -7.92
N VAL A 160 7.03 12.50 -6.74
CA VAL A 160 6.63 11.10 -6.60
C VAL A 160 5.21 10.87 -7.13
N LEU A 161 4.27 11.76 -6.82
CA LEU A 161 2.87 11.64 -7.26
C LEU A 161 2.71 11.93 -8.74
N ARG A 162 3.44 12.89 -9.29
CA ARG A 162 3.46 13.16 -10.75
C ARG A 162 4.04 11.98 -11.53
N GLU A 163 5.16 11.40 -11.08
CA GLU A 163 5.77 10.23 -11.69
C GLU A 163 4.80 9.02 -11.66
N ALA A 164 4.15 8.77 -10.52
CA ALA A 164 3.16 7.71 -10.38
C ALA A 164 1.96 7.93 -11.32
N GLN A 165 1.46 9.16 -11.44
CA GLN A 165 0.34 9.52 -12.31
C GLN A 165 0.73 9.44 -13.80
N ALA A 166 1.96 9.77 -14.17
CA ALA A 166 2.48 9.61 -15.51
C ALA A 166 2.60 8.13 -15.93
N GLY A 167 2.66 7.23 -14.95
CA GLY A 167 2.69 5.79 -15.14
C GLY A 167 4.10 5.22 -15.11
N ILE A 168 4.32 4.34 -14.15
CA ILE A 168 5.56 3.56 -14.02
C ILE A 168 5.36 2.21 -14.72
N ALA A 169 6.25 1.88 -15.65
CA ALA A 169 6.21 0.58 -16.31
C ALA A 169 6.73 -0.52 -15.36
N ILE A 170 5.89 -1.49 -15.05
CA ILE A 170 6.23 -2.61 -14.16
C ILE A 170 5.79 -3.91 -14.81
N ALA A 171 6.72 -4.85 -14.92
CA ALA A 171 6.42 -6.18 -15.39
C ALA A 171 5.65 -6.98 -14.34
N ARG A 172 4.85 -7.96 -14.79
CA ARG A 172 4.15 -8.87 -13.89
C ARG A 172 5.17 -9.55 -12.96
N PRO A 173 4.95 -9.52 -11.62
CA PRO A 173 5.81 -10.21 -10.66
C PRO A 173 5.81 -11.73 -10.87
N ALA A 174 6.95 -12.35 -10.59
CA ALA A 174 7.06 -13.81 -10.62
C ALA A 174 6.49 -14.47 -9.34
N CYS A 175 6.43 -13.73 -8.23
CA CYS A 175 5.86 -14.21 -6.97
C CYS A 175 4.33 -14.16 -6.96
N SER A 176 3.72 -14.85 -6.00
CA SER A 176 2.27 -14.79 -5.79
C SER A 176 1.81 -13.39 -5.38
N VAL A 177 0.71 -12.91 -5.96
CA VAL A 177 0.18 -11.56 -5.73
C VAL A 177 -1.25 -11.63 -5.18
N LEU A 178 -1.53 -10.85 -4.13
CA LEU A 178 -2.87 -10.57 -3.61
C LEU A 178 -3.16 -9.08 -3.76
N CYS A 179 -4.19 -8.74 -4.50
CA CYS A 179 -4.71 -7.38 -4.61
C CYS A 179 -5.93 -7.20 -3.69
N ILE A 180 -6.02 -6.04 -3.06
CA ILE A 180 -7.15 -5.64 -2.21
C ILE A 180 -7.77 -4.40 -2.81
N ALA A 181 -9.06 -4.45 -3.13
CA ALA A 181 -9.83 -3.36 -3.72
C ALA A 181 -10.97 -2.94 -2.78
N SER A 182 -10.99 -1.70 -2.37
CA SER A 182 -12.04 -1.09 -1.56
C SER A 182 -13.15 -0.54 -2.44
N ALA A 183 -14.39 -0.97 -2.23
CA ALA A 183 -15.51 -0.61 -3.10
C ALA A 183 -15.89 0.88 -3.05
N ARG A 184 -15.47 1.61 -2.02
CA ARG A 184 -15.71 3.05 -1.85
C ARG A 184 -14.42 3.87 -1.96
N ASP A 185 -13.45 3.34 -2.70
CA ASP A 185 -12.20 4.07 -2.98
C ASP A 185 -12.49 5.20 -3.98
N ALA A 186 -12.28 6.45 -3.53
CA ALA A 186 -12.44 7.65 -4.34
C ALA A 186 -11.13 8.15 -4.97
N ASP A 187 -9.99 7.60 -4.53
CA ASP A 187 -8.66 7.97 -5.02
C ASP A 187 -8.20 7.04 -6.15
N VAL A 188 -8.39 5.73 -5.96
CA VAL A 188 -8.11 4.71 -6.97
C VAL A 188 -9.40 3.95 -7.28
N PRO A 189 -10.02 4.13 -8.44
CA PRO A 189 -11.20 3.38 -8.83
C PRO A 189 -10.99 1.87 -8.64
N PRO A 190 -11.84 1.16 -7.87
CA PRO A 190 -11.62 -0.25 -7.52
C PRO A 190 -11.54 -1.18 -8.75
N GLN A 191 -12.08 -0.75 -9.87
CA GLN A 191 -11.99 -1.50 -11.12
C GLN A 191 -10.54 -1.56 -11.63
N LEU A 192 -9.72 -0.52 -11.45
CA LEU A 192 -8.32 -0.54 -11.87
C LEU A 192 -7.51 -1.59 -11.12
N THR A 193 -7.75 -1.73 -9.81
CA THR A 193 -7.13 -2.80 -9.00
C THR A 193 -7.64 -4.18 -9.44
N ALA A 194 -8.90 -4.29 -9.82
CA ALA A 194 -9.48 -5.55 -10.31
C ALA A 194 -8.91 -5.94 -11.69
N ASP A 195 -8.75 -4.97 -12.60
CA ASP A 195 -8.19 -5.20 -13.93
C ASP A 195 -6.70 -5.61 -13.84
N LEU A 196 -5.94 -4.92 -12.98
CA LEU A 196 -4.56 -5.31 -12.68
C LEU A 196 -4.48 -6.73 -12.12
N ALA A 197 -5.37 -7.08 -11.19
CA ALA A 197 -5.42 -8.42 -10.61
C ALA A 197 -5.75 -9.48 -11.67
N ALA A 198 -6.68 -9.19 -12.58
CA ALA A 198 -7.05 -10.09 -13.67
C ALA A 198 -5.88 -10.31 -14.65
N GLU A 199 -5.22 -9.24 -15.09
CA GLU A 199 -4.08 -9.30 -16.00
C GLU A 199 -2.91 -10.08 -15.40
N TRP A 200 -2.62 -9.86 -14.11
CA TRP A 200 -1.54 -10.55 -13.43
C TRP A 200 -1.91 -11.93 -12.91
N ARG A 201 -3.17 -12.36 -13.10
CA ARG A 201 -3.73 -13.59 -12.50
C ARG A 201 -3.52 -13.63 -10.99
N ALA A 202 -3.62 -12.44 -10.36
CA ALA A 202 -3.48 -12.28 -8.93
C ALA A 202 -4.80 -12.61 -8.21
N ARG A 203 -4.69 -12.99 -6.95
CA ARG A 203 -5.87 -13.12 -6.09
C ARG A 203 -6.43 -11.73 -5.80
N LEU A 204 -7.76 -11.57 -5.89
CA LEU A 204 -8.45 -10.33 -5.58
C LEU A 204 -9.31 -10.49 -4.32
N LEU A 205 -9.07 -9.62 -3.33
CA LEU A 205 -9.92 -9.44 -2.16
C LEU A 205 -10.70 -8.13 -2.30
N ARG A 206 -12.02 -8.20 -2.35
CA ARG A 206 -12.89 -7.01 -2.37
C ARG A 206 -13.35 -6.68 -0.96
N VAL A 207 -13.26 -5.38 -0.57
CA VAL A 207 -13.72 -4.88 0.74
C VAL A 207 -14.91 -3.94 0.52
N PRO A 208 -16.17 -4.44 0.69
CA PRO A 208 -17.37 -3.77 0.19
C PRO A 208 -17.66 -2.40 0.80
N SER A 209 -17.31 -2.18 2.07
CA SER A 209 -17.65 -0.97 2.82
C SER A 209 -16.48 -0.03 3.05
N SER A 210 -15.33 -0.29 2.43
CA SER A 210 -14.07 0.39 2.72
C SER A 210 -13.78 1.54 1.76
N SER A 211 -13.20 2.61 2.30
CA SER A 211 -12.59 3.72 1.54
C SER A 211 -11.13 3.41 1.19
N HIS A 212 -10.43 4.35 0.55
CA HIS A 212 -9.02 4.20 0.16
C HIS A 212 -8.12 3.74 1.31
N VAL A 213 -8.17 4.40 2.45
CA VAL A 213 -7.38 4.04 3.64
C VAL A 213 -8.10 3.08 4.60
N GLY A 214 -9.33 2.70 4.29
CA GLY A 214 -10.17 1.87 5.17
C GLY A 214 -9.57 0.50 5.52
N PRO A 215 -8.90 -0.22 4.61
CA PRO A 215 -8.23 -1.48 4.96
C PRO A 215 -7.11 -1.34 6.00
N LEU A 216 -6.57 -0.13 6.20
CA LEU A 216 -5.52 0.16 7.18
C LEU A 216 -6.08 0.76 8.46
N LEU A 217 -6.99 1.73 8.34
CA LEU A 217 -7.40 2.63 9.41
C LEU A 217 -8.90 2.53 9.75
N GLY A 218 -9.67 1.79 8.96
CA GLY A 218 -11.09 1.57 9.22
C GLY A 218 -11.33 0.45 10.24
N ARG A 219 -12.60 0.31 10.65
CA ARG A 219 -13.04 -0.72 11.62
C ARG A 219 -12.70 -2.15 11.20
N ASP A 220 -12.60 -2.40 9.90
CA ASP A 220 -12.35 -3.73 9.34
C ASP A 220 -10.86 -4.03 9.12
N ALA A 221 -9.96 -3.09 9.46
CA ALA A 221 -8.52 -3.21 9.19
C ALA A 221 -7.92 -4.51 9.77
N ALA A 222 -8.27 -4.88 11.00
CA ALA A 222 -7.80 -6.12 11.61
C ALA A 222 -8.35 -7.38 10.91
N ALA A 223 -9.59 -7.35 10.44
CA ALA A 223 -10.21 -8.47 9.72
C ALA A 223 -9.57 -8.66 8.33
N VAL A 224 -9.28 -7.56 7.63
CA VAL A 224 -8.55 -7.58 6.35
C VAL A 224 -7.14 -8.11 6.57
N ALA A 225 -6.42 -7.59 7.57
CA ALA A 225 -5.08 -8.08 7.92
C ALA A 225 -5.06 -9.58 8.23
N ALA A 226 -6.08 -10.10 8.94
CA ALA A 226 -6.19 -11.52 9.25
C ALA A 226 -6.42 -12.40 8.01
N GLN A 227 -7.17 -11.91 7.01
CA GLN A 227 -7.32 -12.62 5.73
C GLN A 227 -5.99 -12.69 4.98
N VAL A 228 -5.24 -11.59 4.97
CA VAL A 228 -3.91 -11.52 4.34
C VAL A 228 -2.92 -12.42 5.07
N ALA A 229 -2.89 -12.38 6.40
CA ALA A 229 -1.98 -13.21 7.19
C ALA A 229 -2.23 -14.72 6.96
N ARG A 230 -3.49 -15.14 6.84
CA ARG A 230 -3.84 -16.52 6.46
C ARG A 230 -3.40 -16.88 5.05
N TRP A 231 -3.45 -15.94 4.12
CA TRP A 231 -2.98 -16.18 2.76
C TRP A 231 -1.44 -16.29 2.70
N LEU A 232 -0.71 -15.48 3.48
CA LEU A 232 0.75 -15.52 3.58
C LEU A 232 1.29 -16.72 4.36
N SER A 233 0.50 -17.28 5.25
CA SER A 233 0.90 -18.38 6.14
C SER A 233 -0.26 -19.38 6.27
N PRO A 234 -0.53 -20.15 5.21
CA PRO A 234 -1.52 -21.24 5.27
C PRO A 234 -1.11 -22.26 6.34
N ARG A 235 -2.09 -22.73 7.10
CA ARG A 235 -1.90 -23.76 8.16
C ARG A 235 -1.86 -25.14 7.56
#